data_e59f224e872bd2182a1b9d289bd9c448
#
_entry.id   e59f224e872bd2182a1b9d289bd9c448
#
_cell.length_a   1.000
_cell.length_b   1.000
_cell.length_c   1.000
_cell.angle_alpha   90.00
_cell.angle_beta   90.00
_cell.angle_gamma   90.00
#
_symmetry.space_group_name_H-M   'P 1'
#
loop_
_entity.id
_entity.type
_entity.pdbx_description
1 polymer ?
#
loop_
_entity_poly.entity_id
_entity_poly.type
_entity_poly.pdbx_seq_one_letter_code
_entity_poly.pdbx_strand_id
1 'polypeptide(L)'
;MNIIRKGHAPVMEQHKHENGMEYLTFPSLSNTGIVSHSFSTRIGGASKGCYSETNFSFTRGDVKEDVEENYRRMAQILGFGRTLEHFVTTFQTHTTNIMRITPEDMGKGVCKDRNYVDVDGMITNEPGIILTTFHADCPPVYFVDPVHKAIGLSHSGWKGTVGKIGAKTVEAMTREFGTDPADLVCAIGPSICVSCYEVSSDVAEKFIEEFKIEQVPEYTTYGCDDVTGVSSSDLKHELTHPILYGKNDGKYQLDLWEAIRLTLIEAGVRQENISVTDICSHCNPDYLFSHRTTGDARGNLAAFLALNI
;
A
#
# COMPACT_ATOMS: atom_id res chain seq x y z
N MET A 1 -7.92 19.06 6.67
CA MET A 1 -8.90 18.10 7.24
C MET A 1 -8.21 17.39 8.39
N ASN A 2 -8.91 17.13 9.51
CA ASN A 2 -8.32 16.33 10.59
C ASN A 2 -8.40 14.86 10.22
N ILE A 3 -7.24 14.20 10.14
CA ILE A 3 -7.13 12.76 9.87
C ILE A 3 -7.16 12.01 11.20
N ILE A 4 -7.98 10.96 11.28
CA ILE A 4 -7.96 10.02 12.40
C ILE A 4 -6.73 9.12 12.22
N ARG A 5 -5.78 9.24 13.14
CA ARG A 5 -4.54 8.47 13.14
C ARG A 5 -4.58 7.38 14.19
N LYS A 6 -3.87 6.30 13.94
CA LYS A 6 -3.65 5.20 14.88
C LYS A 6 -2.28 5.37 15.53
N GLY A 7 -2.20 5.17 16.86
CA GLY A 7 -0.95 5.35 17.59
C GLY A 7 -0.69 6.77 18.06
N HIS A 8 0.45 6.94 18.76
CA HIS A 8 0.78 8.15 19.50
C HIS A 8 1.60 9.18 18.71
N ALA A 9 2.21 8.76 17.59
CA ALA A 9 3.02 9.63 16.75
C ALA A 9 2.71 9.42 15.26
N PRO A 10 2.65 10.49 14.46
CA PRO A 10 2.46 10.36 13.02
C PRO A 10 3.62 9.57 12.37
N VAL A 11 3.26 8.55 11.59
CA VAL A 11 4.21 7.77 10.77
C VAL A 11 4.30 8.34 9.36
N MET A 12 3.20 8.87 8.85
CA MET A 12 3.13 9.47 7.53
C MET A 12 3.00 10.99 7.61
N GLU A 13 3.63 11.68 6.66
CA GLU A 13 3.49 13.11 6.45
C GLU A 13 2.40 13.41 5.43
N GLN A 14 1.60 14.44 5.72
CA GLN A 14 0.56 14.98 4.85
C GLN A 14 1.09 16.20 4.12
N HIS A 15 0.91 16.23 2.80
CA HIS A 15 1.34 17.32 1.94
C HIS A 15 0.18 17.86 1.13
N LYS A 16 0.27 19.14 0.77
CA LYS A 16 -0.60 19.80 -0.19
C LYS A 16 0.25 20.46 -1.27
N HIS A 17 0.05 20.05 -2.51
CA HIS A 17 0.74 20.61 -3.66
C HIS A 17 0.01 21.88 -4.17
N GLU A 18 0.72 22.76 -4.87
CA GLU A 18 0.16 23.99 -5.46
C GLU A 18 -0.98 23.73 -6.48
N ASN A 19 -0.98 22.56 -7.13
CA ASN A 19 -2.06 22.12 -8.01
C ASN A 19 -3.35 21.70 -7.29
N GLY A 20 -3.36 21.78 -5.95
CA GLY A 20 -4.52 21.49 -5.09
C GLY A 20 -4.57 20.07 -4.53
N MET A 21 -3.82 19.11 -5.09
CA MET A 21 -3.82 17.71 -4.59
C MET A 21 -3.19 17.60 -3.21
N GLU A 22 -3.81 16.78 -2.36
CA GLU A 22 -3.24 16.32 -1.10
C GLU A 22 -2.76 14.88 -1.25
N TYR A 23 -1.60 14.58 -0.65
CA TYR A 23 -0.96 13.26 -0.70
C TYR A 23 -0.19 12.97 0.56
N LEU A 24 0.17 11.71 0.74
CA LEU A 24 0.87 11.20 1.92
C LEU A 24 2.22 10.62 1.52
N THR A 25 3.23 10.79 2.37
CA THR A 25 4.57 10.20 2.20
C THR A 25 5.05 9.55 3.50
N PHE A 26 6.04 8.66 3.37
CA PHE A 26 6.78 8.08 4.49
C PHE A 26 8.15 8.77 4.63
N PRO A 27 8.47 9.40 5.75
CA PRO A 27 9.81 9.95 6.00
C PRO A 27 10.91 8.91 5.81
N SER A 28 10.68 7.65 6.21
CA SER A 28 11.65 6.56 6.04
C SER A 28 12.05 6.32 4.59
N LEU A 29 11.10 6.37 3.66
CA LEU A 29 11.39 6.23 2.23
C LEU A 29 12.04 7.50 1.67
N SER A 30 11.57 8.69 2.04
CA SER A 30 12.15 9.97 1.64
C SER A 30 13.62 10.09 2.06
N ASN A 31 13.95 9.63 3.26
CA ASN A 31 15.30 9.69 3.83
C ASN A 31 16.31 8.78 3.11
N THR A 32 15.86 7.84 2.27
CA THR A 32 16.77 7.09 1.39
C THR A 32 17.45 7.98 0.34
N GLY A 33 16.83 9.12 0.02
CA GLY A 33 17.35 10.11 -0.94
C GLY A 33 17.25 9.69 -2.42
N ILE A 34 16.81 8.48 -2.72
CA ILE A 34 16.84 7.92 -4.07
C ILE A 34 15.46 7.78 -4.73
N VAL A 35 14.36 8.05 -4.01
CA VAL A 35 13.01 7.85 -4.51
C VAL A 35 12.12 9.08 -4.38
N SER A 36 11.18 9.24 -5.32
CA SER A 36 9.92 9.96 -5.14
C SER A 36 8.82 8.95 -4.92
N HIS A 37 7.99 9.18 -3.92
CA HIS A 37 6.84 8.30 -3.64
C HIS A 37 5.67 9.10 -3.11
N SER A 38 4.48 8.56 -3.27
CA SER A 38 3.27 9.13 -2.67
C SER A 38 2.18 8.07 -2.53
N PHE A 39 1.28 8.31 -1.60
CA PHE A 39 -0.04 7.69 -1.57
C PHE A 39 -1.08 8.80 -1.77
N SER A 40 -1.97 8.63 -2.74
CA SER A 40 -2.99 9.63 -3.06
C SER A 40 -4.07 9.70 -1.99
N THR A 41 -4.70 10.87 -1.90
CA THR A 41 -5.94 11.05 -1.15
C THR A 41 -7.10 11.30 -2.10
N ARG A 42 -8.30 11.54 -1.59
CA ARG A 42 -9.44 11.95 -2.41
C ARG A 42 -9.41 13.43 -2.80
N ILE A 43 -8.52 14.23 -2.24
CA ILE A 43 -8.56 15.70 -2.26
C ILE A 43 -7.76 16.26 -3.42
N GLY A 44 -8.36 17.21 -4.15
CA GLY A 44 -7.68 18.09 -5.11
C GLY A 44 -7.54 17.52 -6.51
N GLY A 45 -8.31 16.50 -6.87
CA GLY A 45 -8.37 15.95 -8.23
C GLY A 45 -9.43 16.62 -9.11
N ALA A 46 -9.66 16.04 -10.30
CA ALA A 46 -10.62 16.50 -11.30
C ALA A 46 -11.91 15.67 -11.34
N SER A 47 -11.90 14.46 -10.77
CA SER A 47 -13.03 13.52 -10.78
C SER A 47 -14.22 14.03 -9.99
N LYS A 48 -15.44 13.58 -10.35
CA LYS A 48 -16.71 14.07 -9.80
C LYS A 48 -17.59 12.94 -9.27
N GLY A 49 -18.65 13.30 -8.55
CA GLY A 49 -19.62 12.33 -8.03
C GLY A 49 -18.99 11.34 -7.04
N CYS A 50 -19.25 10.06 -7.19
CA CYS A 50 -18.69 9.03 -6.30
C CYS A 50 -17.17 8.83 -6.46
N TYR A 51 -16.57 9.38 -7.51
CA TYR A 51 -15.13 9.38 -7.78
C TYR A 51 -14.41 10.62 -7.23
N SER A 52 -15.15 11.53 -6.62
CA SER A 52 -14.68 12.86 -6.19
C SER A 52 -13.66 12.73 -5.03
N GLU A 53 -12.54 13.45 -5.13
CA GLU A 53 -12.12 14.29 -6.26
C GLU A 53 -11.01 13.60 -7.08
N THR A 54 -10.33 12.59 -6.53
CA THR A 54 -9.12 12.00 -7.09
C THR A 54 -9.28 10.50 -7.29
N ASN A 55 -9.58 10.07 -8.50
CA ASN A 55 -9.60 8.67 -8.89
C ASN A 55 -8.51 8.41 -9.93
N PHE A 56 -7.78 7.29 -9.76
CA PHE A 56 -6.71 6.87 -10.69
C PHE A 56 -7.08 5.66 -11.55
N SER A 57 -8.28 5.10 -11.40
CA SER A 57 -8.69 3.91 -12.14
C SER A 57 -9.52 4.27 -13.36
N PHE A 58 -9.07 3.89 -14.55
CA PHE A 58 -9.84 4.00 -15.80
C PHE A 58 -10.98 2.98 -15.91
N THR A 59 -11.04 1.97 -15.04
CA THR A 59 -12.01 0.87 -15.11
C THR A 59 -13.17 0.99 -14.15
N ARG A 60 -13.26 2.10 -13.39
CA ARG A 60 -14.34 2.32 -12.41
C ARG A 60 -15.56 3.05 -12.99
N GLY A 61 -15.49 3.51 -14.25
CA GLY A 61 -16.58 4.25 -14.91
C GLY A 61 -16.52 5.77 -14.77
N ASP A 62 -15.39 6.30 -14.32
CA ASP A 62 -15.11 7.73 -14.30
C ASP A 62 -14.81 8.28 -15.70
N VAL A 63 -14.86 9.60 -15.85
CA VAL A 63 -14.50 10.30 -17.09
C VAL A 63 -13.00 10.16 -17.33
N LYS A 64 -12.64 9.66 -18.51
CA LYS A 64 -11.23 9.37 -18.85
C LYS A 64 -10.34 10.61 -18.71
N GLU A 65 -10.79 11.75 -19.18
CA GLU A 65 -10.08 13.03 -19.15
C GLU A 65 -9.81 13.50 -17.71
N ASP A 66 -10.74 13.26 -16.79
CA ASP A 66 -10.59 13.59 -15.37
C ASP A 66 -9.54 12.68 -14.71
N VAL A 67 -9.55 11.37 -15.05
CA VAL A 67 -8.53 10.42 -14.57
C VAL A 67 -7.15 10.79 -15.12
N GLU A 68 -7.04 11.12 -16.40
CA GLU A 68 -5.77 11.58 -17.00
C GLU A 68 -5.26 12.86 -16.32
N GLU A 69 -6.15 13.79 -16.00
CA GLU A 69 -5.78 15.02 -15.29
C GLU A 69 -5.26 14.71 -13.88
N ASN A 70 -5.83 13.74 -13.18
CA ASN A 70 -5.32 13.29 -11.89
C ASN A 70 -3.89 12.74 -12.01
N TYR A 71 -3.60 11.96 -13.06
CA TYR A 71 -2.25 11.49 -13.36
C TYR A 71 -1.28 12.65 -13.69
N ARG A 72 -1.72 13.67 -14.46
CA ARG A 72 -0.89 14.85 -14.76
C ARG A 72 -0.52 15.61 -13.50
N ARG A 73 -1.47 15.83 -12.60
CA ARG A 73 -1.21 16.46 -11.30
C ARG A 73 -0.27 15.64 -10.43
N MET A 74 -0.43 14.32 -10.40
CA MET A 74 0.47 13.44 -9.67
C MET A 74 1.88 13.43 -10.27
N ALA A 75 2.03 13.49 -11.58
CA ALA A 75 3.33 13.60 -12.24
C ALA A 75 4.09 14.88 -11.80
N GLN A 76 3.38 15.99 -11.61
CA GLN A 76 3.99 17.23 -11.07
C GLN A 76 4.49 17.04 -9.64
N ILE A 77 3.71 16.34 -8.80
CA ILE A 77 4.09 16.03 -7.41
C ILE A 77 5.34 15.15 -7.35
N LEU A 78 5.40 14.12 -8.18
CA LEU A 78 6.54 13.20 -8.24
C LEU A 78 7.80 13.85 -8.87
N GLY A 79 7.64 14.99 -9.55
CA GLY A 79 8.74 15.81 -10.05
C GLY A 79 9.55 15.21 -11.20
N PHE A 80 10.78 15.72 -11.39
CA PHE A 80 11.76 15.24 -12.39
C PHE A 80 11.27 15.25 -13.84
N GLY A 81 10.35 16.17 -14.20
CA GLY A 81 9.81 16.28 -15.56
C GLY A 81 8.95 15.08 -16.01
N ARG A 82 8.45 14.28 -15.07
CA ARG A 82 7.63 13.10 -15.35
C ARG A 82 6.31 13.49 -16.00
N THR A 83 5.83 12.63 -16.89
CA THR A 83 4.58 12.77 -17.65
C THR A 83 3.77 11.49 -17.53
N LEU A 84 2.59 11.43 -18.16
CA LEU A 84 1.73 10.24 -18.18
C LEU A 84 2.43 8.98 -18.70
N GLU A 85 3.41 9.15 -19.60
CA GLU A 85 4.14 8.04 -20.21
C GLU A 85 5.08 7.33 -19.25
N HIS A 86 5.42 7.94 -18.12
CA HIS A 86 6.29 7.34 -17.10
C HIS A 86 5.57 6.36 -16.16
N PHE A 87 4.23 6.42 -16.10
CA PHE A 87 3.46 5.53 -15.23
C PHE A 87 3.34 4.13 -15.84
N VAL A 88 3.48 3.12 -14.97
CA VAL A 88 3.17 1.73 -15.28
C VAL A 88 2.27 1.20 -14.17
N THR A 89 1.11 0.64 -14.55
CA THR A 89 0.11 0.20 -13.58
C THR A 89 -0.01 -1.32 -13.51
N THR A 90 -0.24 -1.85 -12.32
CA THR A 90 -0.60 -3.26 -12.13
C THR A 90 -1.95 -3.62 -12.80
N PHE A 91 -2.16 -4.91 -13.05
CA PHE A 91 -3.47 -5.51 -13.31
C PHE A 91 -3.82 -6.43 -12.16
N GLN A 92 -4.36 -5.83 -11.08
CA GLN A 92 -4.56 -6.48 -9.79
C GLN A 92 -5.78 -7.40 -9.81
N THR A 93 -5.56 -8.66 -9.49
CA THR A 93 -6.59 -9.69 -9.30
C THR A 93 -6.41 -10.45 -7.99
N HIS A 94 -5.63 -9.87 -7.06
CA HIS A 94 -5.30 -10.42 -5.75
C HIS A 94 -4.46 -11.71 -5.84
N THR A 95 -3.52 -11.73 -6.78
CA THR A 95 -2.50 -12.79 -6.91
C THR A 95 -1.24 -12.45 -6.10
N THR A 96 -0.18 -13.21 -6.35
CA THR A 96 1.16 -12.92 -5.81
C THR A 96 2.21 -12.80 -6.91
N ASN A 97 1.76 -12.53 -8.15
CA ASN A 97 2.65 -12.41 -9.29
C ASN A 97 3.35 -11.06 -9.27
N ILE A 98 4.68 -11.11 -9.38
CA ILE A 98 5.56 -9.94 -9.43
C ILE A 98 6.16 -9.84 -10.82
N MET A 99 6.07 -8.65 -11.43
CA MET A 99 6.62 -8.37 -12.74
C MET A 99 7.80 -7.39 -12.65
N ARG A 100 8.92 -7.73 -13.29
CA ARG A 100 10.00 -6.77 -13.54
C ARG A 100 9.57 -5.82 -14.64
N ILE A 101 9.66 -4.53 -14.37
CA ILE A 101 9.29 -3.44 -15.28
C ILE A 101 10.56 -2.85 -15.91
N THR A 102 10.49 -2.64 -17.21
CA THR A 102 11.57 -2.09 -18.05
C THR A 102 11.09 -0.84 -18.78
N PRO A 103 11.96 -0.07 -19.44
CA PRO A 103 11.56 1.10 -20.23
C PRO A 103 10.51 0.80 -21.33
N GLU A 104 10.45 -0.44 -21.83
CA GLU A 104 9.45 -0.87 -22.81
C GLU A 104 8.02 -0.89 -22.26
N ASP A 105 7.88 -0.96 -20.93
CA ASP A 105 6.60 -1.00 -20.24
C ASP A 105 6.03 0.39 -19.94
N MET A 106 6.80 1.44 -20.14
CA MET A 106 6.40 2.81 -19.85
C MET A 106 5.09 3.19 -20.55
N GLY A 107 4.17 3.78 -19.79
CA GLY A 107 2.83 4.18 -20.23
C GLY A 107 1.78 3.08 -20.18
N LYS A 108 2.12 1.82 -19.89
CA LYS A 108 1.15 0.72 -19.85
C LYS A 108 0.14 0.89 -18.70
N GLY A 109 -1.13 0.87 -19.08
CA GLY A 109 -2.27 1.07 -18.19
C GLY A 109 -2.67 2.53 -17.98
N VAL A 110 -1.95 3.49 -18.58
CA VAL A 110 -2.30 4.92 -18.60
C VAL A 110 -2.39 5.43 -20.05
N CYS A 111 -1.30 5.39 -20.81
CA CYS A 111 -1.23 5.85 -22.21
C CYS A 111 -1.28 4.71 -23.22
N LYS A 112 -0.97 3.50 -22.80
CA LYS A 112 -0.91 2.29 -23.62
C LYS A 112 -1.69 1.18 -22.96
N ASP A 113 -2.22 0.27 -23.74
CA ASP A 113 -2.83 -0.96 -23.22
C ASP A 113 -1.78 -1.84 -22.54
N ARG A 114 -2.21 -2.50 -21.47
CA ARG A 114 -1.39 -3.53 -20.84
C ARG A 114 -1.42 -4.81 -21.67
N ASN A 115 -0.29 -5.45 -21.81
CA ASN A 115 -0.15 -6.78 -22.45
C ASN A 115 0.10 -7.89 -21.41
N TYR A 116 -0.25 -7.62 -20.15
CA TYR A 116 -0.18 -8.54 -19.03
C TYR A 116 -1.47 -8.48 -18.19
N VAL A 117 -1.75 -9.56 -17.48
CA VAL A 117 -2.85 -9.74 -16.55
C VAL A 117 -2.31 -10.37 -15.26
N ASP A 118 -3.11 -10.34 -14.19
CA ASP A 118 -2.79 -11.00 -12.90
C ASP A 118 -1.43 -10.58 -12.32
N VAL A 119 -1.12 -9.29 -12.36
CA VAL A 119 0.09 -8.70 -11.79
C VAL A 119 -0.32 -7.82 -10.63
N ASP A 120 0.04 -8.22 -9.41
CA ASP A 120 -0.25 -7.50 -8.17
C ASP A 120 1.00 -6.82 -7.56
N GLY A 121 2.19 -7.10 -8.09
CA GLY A 121 3.43 -6.42 -7.70
C GLY A 121 4.34 -6.14 -8.88
N MET A 122 5.13 -5.09 -8.76
CA MET A 122 6.10 -4.67 -9.77
C MET A 122 7.41 -4.29 -9.13
N ILE A 123 8.53 -4.59 -9.81
CA ILE A 123 9.87 -4.21 -9.39
C ILE A 123 10.63 -3.58 -10.56
N THR A 124 11.54 -2.66 -10.29
CA THR A 124 12.41 -2.06 -11.30
C THR A 124 13.69 -1.46 -10.68
N ASN A 125 14.74 -1.37 -11.46
CA ASN A 125 15.94 -0.58 -11.18
C ASN A 125 16.17 0.52 -12.25
N GLU A 126 15.14 0.78 -13.06
CA GLU A 126 15.20 1.78 -14.12
C GLU A 126 14.70 3.14 -13.63
N PRO A 127 15.52 4.21 -13.70
CA PRO A 127 15.07 5.56 -13.40
C PRO A 127 13.96 6.04 -14.34
N GLY A 128 13.12 6.94 -13.83
CA GLY A 128 12.06 7.55 -14.62
C GLY A 128 10.76 6.74 -14.71
N ILE A 129 10.76 5.46 -14.34
CA ILE A 129 9.55 4.65 -14.27
C ILE A 129 8.81 4.92 -12.96
N ILE A 130 7.50 5.14 -13.03
CA ILE A 130 6.62 5.28 -11.88
C ILE A 130 5.79 4.00 -11.75
N LEU A 131 6.14 3.17 -10.78
CA LEU A 131 5.32 2.01 -10.40
C LEU A 131 4.02 2.50 -9.74
N THR A 132 2.88 1.94 -10.16
CA THR A 132 1.56 2.37 -9.68
C THR A 132 0.68 1.18 -9.34
N THR A 133 0.13 1.16 -8.11
CA THR A 133 -0.86 0.19 -7.64
C THR A 133 -2.12 0.89 -7.15
N PHE A 134 -3.28 0.20 -7.18
CA PHE A 134 -4.58 0.77 -6.85
C PHE A 134 -5.12 0.22 -5.53
N HIS A 135 -5.75 1.11 -4.76
CA HIS A 135 -6.16 0.80 -3.39
C HIS A 135 -7.53 1.38 -3.04
N ALA A 136 -8.27 0.61 -2.26
CA ALA A 136 -9.39 1.02 -1.44
C ALA A 136 -9.56 -0.08 -0.39
N ASP A 137 -8.95 0.09 0.74
CA ASP A 137 -8.77 -0.79 1.89
C ASP A 137 -7.59 -1.77 1.83
N CYS A 138 -7.21 -2.30 0.67
CA CYS A 138 -6.05 -3.18 0.58
C CYS A 138 -4.74 -2.40 0.74
N PRO A 139 -3.75 -2.89 1.52
CA PRO A 139 -2.48 -2.22 1.72
C PRO A 139 -1.57 -2.18 0.48
N PRO A 140 -0.96 -1.03 0.15
CA PRO A 140 0.26 -1.01 -0.66
C PRO A 140 1.47 -1.39 0.19
N VAL A 141 2.44 -2.07 -0.42
CA VAL A 141 3.74 -2.33 0.20
C VAL A 141 4.82 -1.77 -0.70
N TYR A 142 5.61 -0.84 -0.15
CA TYR A 142 6.72 -0.18 -0.82
C TYR A 142 8.03 -0.84 -0.43
N PHE A 143 8.94 -0.99 -1.38
CA PHE A 143 10.26 -1.57 -1.20
C PHE A 143 11.29 -0.65 -1.86
N VAL A 144 12.30 -0.25 -1.12
CA VAL A 144 13.43 0.56 -1.61
C VAL A 144 14.73 -0.10 -1.22
N ASP A 145 15.54 -0.44 -2.20
CA ASP A 145 16.91 -0.89 -2.04
C ASP A 145 17.87 0.28 -2.35
N PRO A 146 18.42 0.96 -1.33
CA PRO A 146 19.31 2.09 -1.56
C PRO A 146 20.69 1.66 -2.08
N VAL A 147 21.09 0.40 -1.88
CA VAL A 147 22.39 -0.15 -2.28
C VAL A 147 22.41 -0.44 -3.77
N HIS A 148 21.43 -1.22 -4.26
CA HIS A 148 21.35 -1.62 -5.67
C HIS A 148 20.49 -0.67 -6.50
N LYS A 149 19.96 0.42 -5.88
CA LYS A 149 19.10 1.39 -6.55
C LYS A 149 17.92 0.72 -7.26
N ALA A 150 17.20 -0.10 -6.53
CA ALA A 150 16.03 -0.83 -7.00
C ALA A 150 14.82 -0.55 -6.14
N ILE A 151 13.63 -0.64 -6.74
CA ILE A 151 12.37 -0.40 -6.06
C ILE A 151 11.36 -1.49 -6.39
N GLY A 152 10.42 -1.69 -5.46
CA GLY A 152 9.26 -2.56 -5.64
C GLY A 152 8.00 -1.92 -5.07
N LEU A 153 6.86 -2.22 -5.66
CA LEU A 153 5.56 -1.78 -5.19
C LEU A 153 4.53 -2.89 -5.40
N SER A 154 3.87 -3.32 -4.32
CA SER A 154 2.94 -4.45 -4.35
C SER A 154 1.61 -4.11 -3.71
N HIS A 155 0.52 -4.69 -4.24
CA HIS A 155 -0.81 -4.64 -3.68
C HIS A 155 -1.05 -5.89 -2.83
N SER A 156 -1.23 -5.72 -1.52
CA SER A 156 -1.36 -6.81 -0.55
C SER A 156 -2.75 -6.87 0.08
N GLY A 157 -3.79 -7.17 -0.72
CA GLY A 157 -5.08 -7.57 -0.16
C GLY A 157 -4.97 -8.89 0.61
N TRP A 158 -6.03 -9.34 1.32
CA TRP A 158 -5.96 -10.52 2.18
C TRP A 158 -5.43 -11.78 1.47
N LYS A 159 -5.80 -12.01 0.19
CA LYS A 159 -5.28 -13.15 -0.59
C LYS A 159 -3.79 -13.02 -0.87
N GLY A 160 -3.36 -11.82 -1.26
CA GLY A 160 -1.94 -11.52 -1.47
C GLY A 160 -1.12 -11.64 -0.18
N THR A 161 -1.70 -11.22 0.96
CA THR A 161 -1.05 -11.33 2.27
C THR A 161 -0.89 -12.79 2.70
N VAL A 162 -1.94 -13.62 2.61
CA VAL A 162 -1.85 -15.06 2.86
C VAL A 162 -0.85 -15.73 1.90
N GLY A 163 -0.86 -15.34 0.62
CA GLY A 163 0.09 -15.84 -0.38
C GLY A 163 1.49 -15.25 -0.26
N LYS A 164 1.76 -14.42 0.78
CA LYS A 164 3.07 -13.81 1.10
C LYS A 164 3.64 -12.96 -0.05
N ILE A 165 2.80 -12.12 -0.69
CA ILE A 165 3.25 -11.26 -1.80
C ILE A 165 4.43 -10.36 -1.40
N GLY A 166 4.48 -9.90 -0.14
CA GLY A 166 5.61 -9.13 0.40
C GLY A 166 6.93 -9.90 0.30
N ALA A 167 6.97 -11.13 0.82
CA ALA A 167 8.15 -11.99 0.74
C ALA A 167 8.54 -12.31 -0.72
N LYS A 168 7.54 -12.61 -1.57
CA LYS A 168 7.79 -12.86 -3.00
C LYS A 168 8.34 -11.63 -3.74
N THR A 169 7.98 -10.43 -3.31
CA THR A 169 8.57 -9.21 -3.86
C THR A 169 10.04 -9.09 -3.44
N VAL A 170 10.36 -9.38 -2.18
CA VAL A 170 11.75 -9.44 -1.69
C VAL A 170 12.56 -10.48 -2.48
N GLU A 171 12.04 -11.70 -2.64
CA GLU A 171 12.68 -12.75 -3.44
C GLU A 171 12.93 -12.31 -4.89
N ALA A 172 11.95 -11.64 -5.51
CA ALA A 172 12.07 -11.13 -6.86
C ALA A 172 13.16 -10.05 -6.96
N MET A 173 13.24 -9.12 -6.00
CA MET A 173 14.28 -8.09 -5.95
C MET A 173 15.66 -8.70 -5.71
N THR A 174 15.77 -9.69 -4.83
CA THR A 174 17.03 -10.45 -4.61
C THR A 174 17.48 -11.14 -5.90
N ARG A 175 16.58 -11.82 -6.59
CA ARG A 175 16.91 -12.57 -7.82
C ARG A 175 17.29 -11.63 -8.98
N GLU A 176 16.55 -10.54 -9.17
CA GLU A 176 16.70 -9.65 -10.35
C GLU A 176 17.79 -8.59 -10.18
N PHE A 177 18.03 -8.14 -8.94
CA PHE A 177 18.90 -6.99 -8.67
C PHE A 177 20.03 -7.30 -7.68
N GLY A 178 20.03 -8.49 -7.06
CA GLY A 178 21.00 -8.84 -6.03
C GLY A 178 20.73 -8.19 -4.67
N THR A 179 19.50 -7.69 -4.44
CA THR A 179 19.08 -7.06 -3.19
C THR A 179 19.33 -7.98 -2.00
N ASP A 180 20.04 -7.47 -0.98
CA ASP A 180 20.04 -8.08 0.35
C ASP A 180 18.77 -7.63 1.09
N PRO A 181 17.91 -8.57 1.53
CA PRO A 181 16.71 -8.19 2.29
C PRO A 181 16.99 -7.31 3.51
N ALA A 182 18.15 -7.43 4.13
CA ALA A 182 18.54 -6.64 5.29
C ALA A 182 18.79 -5.16 4.95
N ASP A 183 19.05 -4.80 3.68
CA ASP A 183 19.27 -3.44 3.23
C ASP A 183 17.99 -2.74 2.77
N LEU A 184 16.89 -3.51 2.61
CA LEU A 184 15.61 -2.94 2.20
C LEU A 184 15.05 -1.98 3.25
N VAL A 185 14.50 -0.87 2.76
CA VAL A 185 13.60 0.02 3.50
C VAL A 185 12.19 -0.20 2.96
N CYS A 186 11.29 -0.68 3.83
CA CYS A 186 9.93 -1.03 3.45
C CYS A 186 8.91 -0.14 4.14
N ALA A 187 7.75 0.06 3.49
CA ALA A 187 6.62 0.73 4.12
C ALA A 187 5.30 0.08 3.72
N ILE A 188 4.40 -0.08 4.70
CA ILE A 188 3.03 -0.58 4.52
C ILE A 188 2.12 0.65 4.56
N GLY A 189 1.43 0.95 3.45
CA GLY A 189 0.69 2.21 3.29
C GLY A 189 -0.75 2.18 3.79
N PRO A 190 -1.46 3.32 3.66
CA PRO A 190 -2.82 3.50 4.14
C PRO A 190 -3.78 2.44 3.61
N SER A 191 -4.54 1.85 4.52
CA SER A 191 -5.44 0.74 4.25
C SER A 191 -6.38 0.52 5.43
N ILE A 192 -7.20 -0.52 5.40
CA ILE A 192 -8.13 -0.80 6.49
C ILE A 192 -7.39 -1.35 7.72
N CYS A 193 -7.68 -0.80 8.91
CA CYS A 193 -7.08 -1.25 10.18
C CYS A 193 -7.83 -2.47 10.76
N VAL A 194 -7.21 -3.13 11.72
CA VAL A 194 -7.77 -4.31 12.41
C VAL A 194 -9.16 -4.06 12.97
N SER A 195 -9.43 -2.91 13.62
CA SER A 195 -10.74 -2.59 14.21
C SER A 195 -11.86 -2.47 13.16
N CYS A 196 -11.52 -2.21 11.90
CA CYS A 196 -12.47 -2.04 10.80
C CYS A 196 -12.55 -3.25 9.88
N TYR A 197 -11.59 -4.19 9.98
CA TYR A 197 -11.50 -5.30 9.04
C TYR A 197 -12.02 -6.62 9.62
N GLU A 198 -13.35 -6.70 9.69
CA GLU A 198 -14.04 -7.95 10.02
C GLU A 198 -14.03 -8.90 8.83
N VAL A 199 -13.72 -10.18 9.08
CA VAL A 199 -13.67 -11.26 8.10
C VAL A 199 -14.46 -12.47 8.60
N SER A 200 -14.88 -13.34 7.67
CA SER A 200 -15.54 -14.61 7.93
C SER A 200 -14.54 -15.72 8.29
N SER A 201 -15.05 -16.83 8.82
CA SER A 201 -14.22 -17.97 9.24
C SER A 201 -13.39 -18.58 8.11
N ASP A 202 -13.90 -18.62 6.89
CA ASP A 202 -13.17 -19.14 5.72
C ASP A 202 -11.92 -18.32 5.35
N VAL A 203 -11.93 -17.02 5.62
CA VAL A 203 -10.75 -16.17 5.50
C VAL A 203 -9.81 -16.38 6.69
N ALA A 204 -10.37 -16.39 7.91
CA ALA A 204 -9.59 -16.58 9.15
C ALA A 204 -8.81 -17.90 9.15
N GLU A 205 -9.45 -19.00 8.72
CA GLU A 205 -8.83 -20.33 8.63
C GLU A 205 -7.57 -20.33 7.75
N LYS A 206 -7.56 -19.59 6.64
CA LYS A 206 -6.38 -19.46 5.77
C LYS A 206 -5.21 -18.75 6.48
N PHE A 207 -5.51 -17.75 7.30
CA PHE A 207 -4.47 -17.08 8.10
C PHE A 207 -3.98 -17.97 9.25
N ILE A 208 -4.87 -18.72 9.91
CA ILE A 208 -4.51 -19.70 10.94
C ILE A 208 -3.54 -20.74 10.38
N GLU A 209 -3.85 -21.30 9.22
CA GLU A 209 -3.03 -22.31 8.55
C GLU A 209 -1.67 -21.76 8.13
N GLU A 210 -1.66 -20.65 7.38
CA GLU A 210 -0.44 -20.08 6.80
C GLU A 210 0.52 -19.53 7.85
N PHE A 211 -0.02 -18.81 8.85
CA PHE A 211 0.78 -18.19 9.91
C PHE A 211 0.96 -19.09 11.15
N LYS A 212 0.44 -20.34 11.11
CA LYS A 212 0.51 -21.33 12.18
C LYS A 212 0.04 -20.79 13.54
N ILE A 213 -1.11 -20.11 13.52
CA ILE A 213 -1.67 -19.47 14.72
C ILE A 213 -2.23 -20.55 15.62
N GLU A 214 -1.60 -20.78 16.78
CA GLU A 214 -2.04 -21.78 17.75
C GLU A 214 -3.21 -21.31 18.60
N GLN A 215 -3.30 -20.01 18.87
CA GLN A 215 -4.35 -19.43 19.69
C GLN A 215 -4.84 -18.11 19.06
N VAL A 216 -6.14 -17.95 18.99
CA VAL A 216 -6.80 -16.73 18.54
C VAL A 216 -7.41 -16.05 19.76
N PRO A 217 -6.87 -14.90 20.20
CA PRO A 217 -7.43 -14.18 21.33
C PRO A 217 -8.80 -13.61 21.02
N GLU A 218 -9.60 -13.38 22.05
CA GLU A 218 -10.88 -12.71 21.92
C GLU A 218 -10.67 -11.24 21.57
N TYR A 219 -11.47 -10.73 20.62
CA TYR A 219 -11.48 -9.32 20.28
C TYR A 219 -12.19 -8.51 21.36
N THR A 220 -11.43 -7.72 22.10
CA THR A 220 -11.98 -6.73 23.03
C THR A 220 -12.07 -5.40 22.31
N THR A 221 -13.27 -4.80 22.23
CA THR A 221 -13.49 -3.49 21.62
C THR A 221 -12.78 -2.40 22.44
N TYR A 222 -11.58 -2.09 22.06
CA TYR A 222 -11.04 -0.75 22.32
C TYR A 222 -11.56 0.14 21.18
N GLY A 223 -11.98 1.36 21.48
CA GLY A 223 -12.52 2.30 20.49
C GLY A 223 -11.55 2.49 19.31
N CYS A 224 -12.00 3.10 18.21
CA CYS A 224 -11.14 3.41 17.05
C CYS A 224 -9.84 4.14 17.42
N ASP A 225 -9.77 4.67 18.63
CA ASP A 225 -8.66 5.47 19.15
C ASP A 225 -7.57 4.63 19.86
N ASP A 226 -7.83 3.35 20.20
CA ASP A 226 -7.01 2.60 21.16
C ASP A 226 -6.40 1.28 20.66
N VAL A 227 -6.31 1.01 19.38
CA VAL A 227 -5.75 -0.26 18.86
C VAL A 227 -4.25 -0.21 18.61
N THR A 228 -3.56 0.66 19.30
CA THR A 228 -2.09 0.61 19.35
C THR A 228 -1.60 0.91 20.75
N GLY A 229 -1.93 0.03 21.66
CA GLY A 229 -1.30 0.02 22.98
C GLY A 229 0.18 -0.36 22.98
N VAL A 230 0.86 -0.31 21.80
CA VAL A 230 2.30 -0.58 21.72
C VAL A 230 2.96 0.53 20.92
N SER A 231 3.56 1.44 21.66
CA SER A 231 4.53 2.41 21.15
C SER A 231 5.66 1.67 20.43
N SER A 232 6.12 2.20 19.30
CA SER A 232 7.36 1.74 18.67
C SER A 232 8.58 1.79 19.60
N SER A 233 8.49 2.50 20.75
CA SER A 233 9.49 2.53 21.80
C SER A 233 9.37 1.36 22.79
N ASP A 234 8.21 0.69 22.89
CA ASP A 234 7.97 -0.43 23.81
C ASP A 234 8.24 -1.79 23.13
N LEU A 235 8.57 -1.81 21.83
CA LEU A 235 8.96 -2.98 21.05
C LEU A 235 10.37 -3.50 21.35
N LYS A 236 10.87 -3.27 22.57
CA LYS A 236 12.00 -4.02 23.11
C LYS A 236 11.52 -5.36 23.63
N HIS A 237 11.68 -6.39 22.79
CA HIS A 237 11.60 -7.81 23.16
C HIS A 237 10.22 -8.36 23.58
N GLU A 238 9.29 -8.45 22.66
CA GLU A 238 8.59 -9.74 22.51
C GLU A 238 7.70 -9.68 21.27
N LEU A 239 7.96 -10.60 20.45
CA LEU A 239 7.37 -10.99 19.20
C LEU A 239 5.85 -11.09 19.25
N THR A 240 5.25 -10.55 18.18
CA THR A 240 3.94 -10.91 17.65
C THR A 240 2.73 -10.35 18.37
N HIS A 241 2.27 -9.19 17.88
CA HIS A 241 0.86 -8.88 18.03
C HIS A 241 0.05 -9.94 17.29
N PRO A 242 -1.05 -10.40 17.86
CA PRO A 242 -1.95 -11.29 17.14
C PRO A 242 -2.42 -10.64 15.84
N ILE A 243 -2.31 -11.37 14.74
CA ILE A 243 -2.83 -10.91 13.44
C ILE A 243 -4.33 -11.21 13.28
N LEU A 244 -4.90 -11.99 14.19
CA LEU A 244 -6.28 -12.43 14.16
C LEU A 244 -6.89 -12.45 15.55
N TYR A 245 -8.12 -11.93 15.67
CA TYR A 245 -8.89 -11.88 16.91
C TYR A 245 -10.28 -12.47 16.68
N GLY A 246 -10.72 -13.38 17.55
CA GLY A 246 -12.05 -14.02 17.48
C GLY A 246 -13.15 -13.12 18.03
N LYS A 247 -14.33 -13.20 17.43
CA LYS A 247 -15.55 -12.55 17.89
C LYS A 247 -16.59 -13.60 18.29
N ASN A 248 -17.50 -13.23 19.22
CA ASN A 248 -18.54 -14.15 19.74
C ASN A 248 -19.57 -14.60 18.68
N ASP A 249 -19.62 -13.95 17.52
CA ASP A 249 -20.54 -14.27 16.42
C ASP A 249 -19.92 -15.18 15.34
N GLY A 250 -18.77 -15.77 15.61
CA GLY A 250 -18.03 -16.63 14.67
C GLY A 250 -17.31 -15.89 13.57
N LYS A 251 -17.19 -14.56 13.69
CA LYS A 251 -16.37 -13.71 12.82
C LYS A 251 -15.05 -13.37 13.49
N TYR A 252 -14.19 -12.70 12.74
CA TYR A 252 -12.85 -12.38 13.18
C TYR A 252 -12.47 -10.94 12.78
N GLN A 253 -11.62 -10.30 13.57
CA GLN A 253 -10.91 -9.09 13.17
C GLN A 253 -9.51 -9.47 12.70
N LEU A 254 -9.13 -9.01 11.51
CA LEU A 254 -7.86 -9.34 10.87
C LEU A 254 -6.96 -8.11 10.78
N ASP A 255 -5.74 -8.23 11.32
CA ASP A 255 -4.69 -7.23 11.18
C ASP A 255 -3.80 -7.52 9.96
N LEU A 256 -4.15 -6.90 8.82
CA LEU A 256 -3.34 -7.02 7.61
C LEU A 256 -1.98 -6.33 7.75
N TRP A 257 -1.91 -5.25 8.52
CA TRP A 257 -0.66 -4.52 8.71
C TRP A 257 0.39 -5.38 9.41
N GLU A 258 -0.01 -6.02 10.51
CA GLU A 258 0.86 -6.92 11.25
C GLU A 258 1.19 -8.18 10.45
N ALA A 259 0.23 -8.79 9.77
CA ALA A 259 0.47 -9.95 8.93
C ALA A 259 1.51 -9.67 7.83
N ILE A 260 1.42 -8.51 7.15
CA ILE A 260 2.40 -8.10 6.15
C ILE A 260 3.78 -7.84 6.80
N ARG A 261 3.82 -7.13 7.94
CA ARG A 261 5.06 -6.86 8.67
C ARG A 261 5.80 -8.15 9.01
N LEU A 262 5.10 -9.15 9.52
CA LEU A 262 5.68 -10.46 9.84
C LEU A 262 6.24 -11.17 8.60
N THR A 263 5.52 -11.14 7.47
CA THR A 263 6.04 -11.74 6.23
C THR A 263 7.29 -11.06 5.70
N LEU A 264 7.43 -9.74 5.90
CA LEU A 264 8.64 -9.01 5.53
C LEU A 264 9.82 -9.38 6.43
N ILE A 265 9.59 -9.53 7.74
CA ILE A 265 10.62 -9.98 8.70
C ILE A 265 11.06 -11.41 8.37
N GLU A 266 10.12 -12.32 8.10
CA GLU A 266 10.44 -13.69 7.65
C GLU A 266 11.29 -13.71 6.38
N ALA A 267 11.08 -12.75 5.47
CA ALA A 267 11.85 -12.60 4.25
C ALA A 267 13.25 -11.99 4.47
N GLY A 268 13.61 -11.63 5.71
CA GLY A 268 14.91 -11.09 6.08
C GLY A 268 15.00 -9.57 6.15
N VAL A 269 13.89 -8.84 5.97
CA VAL A 269 13.88 -7.38 6.14
C VAL A 269 14.03 -7.06 7.63
N ARG A 270 14.95 -6.15 7.99
CA ARG A 270 15.13 -5.72 9.37
C ARG A 270 13.89 -5.00 9.88
N GLN A 271 13.45 -5.32 11.08
CA GLN A 271 12.25 -4.75 11.68
C GLN A 271 12.29 -3.21 11.74
N GLU A 272 13.42 -2.63 12.08
CA GLU A 272 13.64 -1.18 12.15
C GLU A 272 13.52 -0.47 10.79
N ASN A 273 13.62 -1.22 9.69
CA ASN A 273 13.49 -0.72 8.32
C ASN A 273 12.05 -0.83 7.79
N ILE A 274 11.09 -1.29 8.59
CA ILE A 274 9.69 -1.43 8.19
C ILE A 274 8.85 -0.36 8.87
N SER A 275 8.31 0.57 8.07
CA SER A 275 7.31 1.55 8.52
C SER A 275 5.90 1.03 8.27
N VAL A 276 5.04 1.12 9.28
CA VAL A 276 3.62 0.74 9.15
C VAL A 276 2.77 1.99 9.24
N THR A 277 1.83 2.17 8.33
CA THR A 277 0.93 3.34 8.31
C THR A 277 0.18 3.52 9.64
N ASP A 278 -0.14 4.76 9.94
CA ASP A 278 -1.02 5.16 11.05
C ASP A 278 -2.40 5.62 10.56
N ILE A 279 -2.73 5.42 9.27
CA ILE A 279 -3.94 5.95 8.64
C ILE A 279 -4.80 4.83 8.08
N CYS A 280 -6.01 4.69 8.65
CA CYS A 280 -7.02 3.74 8.18
C CYS A 280 -7.95 4.38 7.14
N SER A 281 -8.15 3.71 5.99
CA SER A 281 -9.04 4.17 4.93
C SER A 281 -10.50 4.25 5.37
N HIS A 282 -10.97 3.24 6.12
CA HIS A 282 -12.36 3.18 6.61
C HIS A 282 -12.64 4.22 7.71
N CYS A 283 -11.66 4.52 8.58
CA CYS A 283 -11.82 5.57 9.61
C CYS A 283 -11.79 6.99 9.03
N ASN A 284 -11.28 7.16 7.79
CA ASN A 284 -11.13 8.45 7.13
C ASN A 284 -11.84 8.50 5.76
N PRO A 285 -13.16 8.21 5.66
CA PRO A 285 -13.84 8.03 4.37
C PRO A 285 -13.94 9.33 3.55
N ASP A 286 -13.87 10.49 4.19
CA ASP A 286 -13.86 11.79 3.51
C ASP A 286 -12.47 12.12 2.92
N TYR A 287 -11.42 11.44 3.39
CA TYR A 287 -10.04 11.66 2.98
C TYR A 287 -9.50 10.55 2.07
N LEU A 288 -9.97 9.32 2.25
CA LEU A 288 -9.56 8.13 1.51
C LEU A 288 -10.78 7.34 1.00
N PHE A 289 -10.68 6.75 -0.18
CA PHE A 289 -11.68 5.77 -0.62
C PHE A 289 -11.57 4.49 0.20
N SER A 290 -12.72 3.97 0.62
CA SER A 290 -12.84 2.69 1.31
C SER A 290 -13.95 1.85 0.69
N HIS A 291 -13.62 0.64 0.24
CA HIS A 291 -14.61 -0.32 -0.25
C HIS A 291 -15.54 -0.78 0.87
N ARG A 292 -15.02 -0.92 2.07
CA ARG A 292 -15.80 -1.30 3.26
C ARG A 292 -16.89 -0.27 3.58
N THR A 293 -16.61 1.02 3.31
CA THR A 293 -17.56 2.12 3.58
C THR A 293 -18.62 2.25 2.48
N THR A 294 -18.24 2.19 1.20
CA THR A 294 -19.11 2.59 0.08
C THR A 294 -19.33 1.51 -0.97
N GLY A 295 -18.75 0.32 -0.78
CA GLY A 295 -18.81 -0.75 -1.78
C GLY A 295 -18.17 -0.30 -3.11
N ASP A 296 -18.88 -0.53 -4.21
CA ASP A 296 -18.40 -0.21 -5.55
C ASP A 296 -18.61 1.24 -5.97
N ALA A 297 -19.41 2.02 -5.22
CA ALA A 297 -19.66 3.44 -5.49
C ALA A 297 -18.50 4.33 -5.02
N ARG A 298 -17.31 4.16 -5.62
CA ARG A 298 -16.07 4.86 -5.26
C ARG A 298 -15.05 4.89 -6.39
N GLY A 299 -14.09 5.80 -6.28
CA GLY A 299 -12.85 5.73 -7.03
C GLY A 299 -11.83 4.75 -6.43
N ASN A 300 -10.65 4.73 -6.99
CA ASN A 300 -9.47 4.07 -6.44
C ASN A 300 -8.39 5.10 -6.12
N LEU A 301 -7.85 4.99 -4.91
CA LEU A 301 -6.58 5.60 -4.56
C LEU A 301 -5.44 4.88 -5.29
N ALA A 302 -4.29 5.52 -5.34
CA ALA A 302 -3.10 4.91 -5.90
C ALA A 302 -1.87 5.16 -5.03
N ALA A 303 -1.00 4.16 -5.00
CA ALA A 303 0.35 4.26 -4.49
C ALA A 303 1.31 4.42 -5.67
N PHE A 304 2.32 5.28 -5.49
CA PHE A 304 3.30 5.62 -6.52
C PHE A 304 4.70 5.53 -5.94
N LEU A 305 5.63 4.96 -6.73
CA LEU A 305 7.03 4.86 -6.36
C LEU A 305 7.92 4.95 -7.61
N ALA A 306 8.94 5.80 -7.56
CA ALA A 306 9.86 6.01 -8.67
C ALA A 306 11.28 6.28 -8.18
N LEU A 307 12.30 5.80 -8.91
CA LEU A 307 13.69 6.20 -8.71
C LEU A 307 13.94 7.61 -9.25
N ASN A 308 14.76 8.37 -8.55
CA ASN A 308 15.12 9.76 -8.88
C ASN A 308 16.47 9.89 -9.59
N ILE A 309 17.18 8.80 -9.75
CA ILE A 309 18.55 8.74 -10.26
C ILE A 309 18.61 8.04 -11.58
#